data_b46278419fa41e14f3782bd9908a8422
#
_entry.id   b46278419fa41e14f3782bd9908a8422
#
_cell.length_a   1.000
_cell.length_b   1.000
_cell.length_c   1.000
_cell.angle_alpha   90.00
_cell.angle_beta   90.00
_cell.angle_gamma   90.00
#
_symmetry.space_group_name_H-M   'P 1'
#
loop_
_entity.id
_entity.type
_entity.pdbx_description
1 polymer ?
#
loop_
_entity_poly.entity_id
_entity_poly.type
_entity_poly.pdbx_seq_one_letter_code
_entity_poly.pdbx_strand_id
1 'polypeptide(L)' 'MLITYDVNTEAAEGKKRLRKVAKMCVNYGSRVQNSVFECIIDNAQAVKLKHELSKIIDVNTDSLRFYYLRNK' A
#
# COMPACT_ATOMS: atom_id res chain seq x y z
N MET A 1 -9.67 0.13 -5.72
CA MET A 1 -8.45 0.95 -5.73
C MET A 1 -7.23 0.05 -5.78
N LEU A 2 -6.30 0.35 -6.65
CA LEU A 2 -5.06 -0.39 -6.78
C LEU A 2 -3.94 0.40 -6.11
N ILE A 3 -3.17 -0.28 -5.26
CA ILE A 3 -2.06 0.34 -4.54
C ILE A 3 -0.77 -0.34 -4.96
N THR A 4 0.21 0.44 -5.39
CA THR A 4 1.54 -0.08 -5.70
C THR A 4 2.55 0.55 -4.75
N TYR A 5 3.42 -0.29 -4.19
CA TYR A 5 4.42 0.16 -3.24
C TYR A 5 5.81 -0.25 -3.73
N ASP A 6 6.62 0.74 -4.03
CA ASP A 6 7.99 0.52 -4.48
C ASP A 6 8.94 0.79 -3.32
N VAL A 7 9.65 -0.24 -2.88
CA VAL A 7 10.53 -0.19 -1.71
C VAL A 7 11.77 -1.02 -1.99
N ASN A 8 12.90 -0.55 -1.47
CA ASN A 8 14.15 -1.31 -1.56
C ASN A 8 14.12 -2.47 -0.57
N THR A 9 13.97 -3.70 -1.08
CA THR A 9 13.91 -4.90 -0.26
C THR A 9 15.26 -5.54 -0.01
N GLU A 10 16.34 -4.95 -0.49
CA GLU A 10 17.68 -5.41 -0.16
C GLU A 10 18.02 -5.10 1.29
N ALA A 11 17.51 -4.00 1.83
CA ALA A 11 17.70 -3.65 3.22
C ALA A 11 16.63 -4.33 4.09
N ALA A 12 17.02 -4.71 5.31
CA ALA A 12 16.10 -5.34 6.24
C ALA A 12 14.92 -4.44 6.60
N GLU A 13 15.17 -3.14 6.72
CA GLU A 13 14.14 -2.15 7.03
C GLU A 13 13.11 -2.07 5.92
N GLY A 14 13.54 -2.15 4.67
CA GLY A 14 12.64 -2.14 3.52
C GLY A 14 11.73 -3.36 3.52
N LYS A 15 12.28 -4.53 3.83
CA LYS A 15 11.49 -5.75 3.94
C LYS A 15 10.44 -5.65 5.04
N LYS A 16 10.81 -5.05 6.17
CA LYS A 16 9.88 -4.85 7.29
C LYS A 16 8.75 -3.90 6.90
N ARG A 17 9.10 -2.80 6.21
CA ARG A 17 8.09 -1.85 5.76
C ARG A 17 7.12 -2.50 4.77
N LEU A 18 7.65 -3.26 3.82
CA LEU A 18 6.80 -3.96 2.85
C LEU A 18 5.84 -4.92 3.56
N ARG A 19 6.33 -5.64 4.56
CA ARG A 19 5.49 -6.55 5.34
C ARG A 19 4.36 -5.82 6.05
N LYS A 20 4.67 -4.67 6.64
CA LYS A 20 3.66 -3.86 7.34
C LYS A 20 2.63 -3.28 6.37
N VAL A 21 3.09 -2.79 5.23
CA VAL A 21 2.20 -2.26 4.19
C VAL A 21 1.28 -3.37 3.68
N ALA A 22 1.85 -4.55 3.39
CA ALA A 22 1.07 -5.69 2.92
C ALA A 22 0.01 -6.09 3.94
N LYS A 23 0.39 -6.17 5.21
CA LYS A 23 -0.55 -6.54 6.28
C LYS A 23 -1.70 -5.55 6.39
N MET A 24 -1.40 -4.26 6.27
CA MET A 24 -2.41 -3.22 6.32
C MET A 24 -3.35 -3.30 5.12
N CYS A 25 -2.79 -3.44 3.92
CA CYS A 25 -3.59 -3.46 2.69
C CYS A 25 -4.48 -4.70 2.61
N VAL A 26 -4.03 -5.84 3.08
CA VAL A 26 -4.81 -7.08 3.05
C VAL A 26 -6.06 -6.96 3.93
N ASN A 27 -6.04 -6.11 4.95
CA ASN A 27 -7.25 -5.85 5.73
C ASN A 27 -8.36 -5.20 4.92
N TYR A 28 -8.02 -4.57 3.80
CA TYR A 28 -8.98 -3.86 2.95
C TYR A 28 -9.17 -4.51 1.59
N GLY A 29 -8.41 -5.55 1.28
CA GLY A 29 -8.50 -6.18 -0.02
C GLY A 29 -7.56 -7.36 -0.15
N SER A 30 -6.96 -7.51 -1.33
CA SER A 30 -6.11 -8.65 -1.66
C SER A 30 -4.75 -8.20 -2.15
N ARG A 31 -3.74 -9.04 -1.88
CA ARG A 31 -2.41 -8.86 -2.43
C ARG A 31 -2.35 -9.57 -3.78
N VAL A 32 -2.18 -8.81 -4.86
CA VAL A 32 -2.17 -9.39 -6.21
C VAL A 32 -0.75 -9.69 -6.70
N GLN A 33 0.22 -8.96 -6.22
CA GLN A 33 1.65 -9.23 -6.42
C GLN A 33 2.37 -8.81 -5.15
N ASN A 34 3.69 -9.05 -5.08
CA ASN A 34 4.47 -8.77 -3.87
C ASN A 34 4.20 -7.38 -3.30
N SER A 35 4.18 -6.38 -4.15
CA SER A 35 4.00 -4.98 -3.73
C SER A 35 2.83 -4.30 -4.42
N VAL A 36 1.85 -5.10 -4.88
CA VAL A 36 0.64 -4.57 -5.52
C VAL A 36 -0.58 -5.14 -4.80
N PHE A 37 -1.48 -4.25 -4.41
CA PHE A 37 -2.64 -4.60 -3.61
C PHE A 37 -3.91 -4.01 -4.24
N GLU A 38 -4.96 -4.81 -4.27
CA GLU A 38 -6.27 -4.35 -4.73
C GLU A 38 -7.20 -4.25 -3.55
N CYS A 39 -7.72 -3.05 -3.30
CA CYS A 39 -8.58 -2.76 -2.15
C CYS A 39 -9.95 -2.30 -2.64
N ILE A 40 -11.00 -2.87 -2.05
CA ILE A 40 -12.37 -2.50 -2.34
C ILE A 40 -12.86 -1.66 -1.16
N ILE A 41 -12.72 -0.33 -1.29
CA ILE A 41 -12.99 0.60 -0.20
C ILE A 41 -13.63 1.86 -0.75
N ASP A 42 -14.36 2.56 0.11
CA ASP A 42 -14.95 3.85 -0.24
C ASP A 42 -13.94 4.98 -0.02
N ASN A 43 -14.35 6.21 -0.31
CA ASN A 43 -13.45 7.37 -0.22
C ASN A 43 -12.97 7.62 1.21
N ALA A 44 -13.84 7.44 2.19
CA ALA A 44 -13.47 7.66 3.59
C ALA A 44 -12.42 6.65 4.03
N GLN A 45 -12.62 5.37 3.67
CA GLN A 45 -11.64 4.32 3.98
C GLN A 45 -10.33 4.56 3.23
N ALA A 46 -10.40 5.04 1.99
CA ALA A 46 -9.21 5.32 1.20
C ALA A 46 -8.35 6.40 1.87
N VAL A 47 -8.98 7.47 2.35
CA VAL A 47 -8.26 8.54 3.05
C VAL A 47 -7.59 7.99 4.31
N LYS A 48 -8.31 7.19 5.08
CA LYS A 48 -7.78 6.58 6.30
C LYS A 48 -6.61 5.66 5.99
N LEU A 49 -6.75 4.82 4.98
CA LEU A 49 -5.71 3.88 4.58
C LEU A 49 -4.46 4.61 4.11
N LYS A 50 -4.62 5.65 3.29
CA LYS A 50 -3.49 6.46 2.84
C LYS A 50 -2.74 7.08 4.01
N HIS A 51 -3.48 7.59 4.99
CA HIS A 51 -2.89 8.19 6.18
C HIS A 51 -2.09 7.17 6.98
N GLU A 52 -2.66 5.99 7.18
CA GLU A 52 -1.98 4.92 7.93
C GLU A 52 -0.73 4.43 7.19
N LEU A 53 -0.82 4.27 5.88
CA LEU A 53 0.33 3.83 5.09
C LEU A 53 1.45 4.87 5.08
N SER A 54 1.10 6.16 5.08
CA SER A 54 2.11 7.22 5.09
C SER A 54 2.95 7.21 6.36
N LYS A 55 2.43 6.64 7.45
CA LYS A 55 3.18 6.50 8.70
C LYS A 55 4.15 5.33 8.67
N ILE A 56 3.91 4.35 7.80
CA ILE A 56 4.72 3.14 7.73
C ILE A 56 5.90 3.34 6.77
N ILE A 57 5.66 3.98 5.64
CA ILE A 57 6.66 4.09 4.58
C ILE A 57 7.72 5.14 4.93
N ASP A 58 8.86 5.04 4.26
CA ASP A 58 9.90 6.05 4.31
C ASP A 58 9.76 6.94 3.07
N VAL A 59 9.28 8.17 3.26
CA VAL A 59 8.98 9.08 2.15
C VAL A 59 10.21 9.46 1.33
N ASN A 60 11.41 9.27 1.89
CA ASN A 60 12.65 9.61 1.18
C ASN A 60 13.11 8.49 0.24
N THR A 61 12.76 7.24 0.54
CA THR A 61 13.27 6.08 -0.20
C THR A 61 12.19 5.24 -0.85
N ASP A 62 10.95 5.34 -0.34
CA ASP A 62 9.85 4.51 -0.81
C ASP A 62 8.91 5.31 -1.71
N SER A 63 8.23 4.63 -2.62
CA SER A 63 7.23 5.23 -3.48
C SER A 63 5.92 4.46 -3.33
N LEU A 64 4.86 5.17 -3.01
CA LEU A 64 3.54 4.58 -2.82
C LEU A 64 2.57 5.28 -3.77
N ARG A 65 1.88 4.50 -4.60
CA ARG A 65 0.98 5.05 -5.61
C ARG A 65 -0.39 4.43 -5.48
N PHE A 66 -1.42 5.25 -5.74
CA PHE A 66 -2.81 4.85 -5.65
C PHE A 66 -3.48 5.08 -7.01
N TYR A 67 -4.13 4.04 -7.53
CA TYR A 67 -4.85 4.12 -8.78
C TYR A 67 -6.32 3.82 -8.53
N TYR A 68 -7.17 4.78 -8.86
CA TYR A 68 -8.60 4.62 -8.69
C TYR A 68 -9.18 4.00 -9.94
N LEU A 69 -9.73 2.79 -9.80
CA LEU A 69 -10.34 2.09 -10.90
C LEU A 69 -11.82 2.42 -10.92
N ARG A 70 -12.32 2.74 -12.10
CA ARG A 70 -13.73 3.05 -12.27
C ARG A 70 -14.46 1.84 -12.78
N ASN A 71 -15.62 1.59 -12.17
CA ASN A 71 -16.57 0.63 -12.68
C ASN A 71 -17.51 1.33 -13.64
N LYS A 72 -17.74 0.69 -14.71
CA LYS A 72 -18.68 1.18 -15.70
C LYS A 72 -19.95 0.37 -15.69
#